data_c4836c1713b7a8e37e1a8bd94d7453d2
#
_entry.id   c4836c1713b7a8e37e1a8bd94d7453d2
#
_cell.length_a   1.000
_cell.length_b   1.000
_cell.length_c   1.000
_cell.angle_alpha   90.00
_cell.angle_beta   90.00
_cell.angle_gamma   90.00
#
_symmetry.space_group_name_H-M   'P 1'
#
loop_
_entity.id
_entity.type
_entity.pdbx_description
1 polymer ?
#
loop_
_entity_poly.entity_id
_entity_poly.type
_entity_poly.pdbx_seq_one_letter_code
_entity_poly.pdbx_strand_id
1 'polypeptide(L)'
;TMAEHNELGKWGEEQAALYLRSKGWYIRHRDWHCGHRDVDIVAIDEDSSIVIFVEVKTRSTGQWGEPDEAIDLEKQNSIIQTAGSYIRNFRLEYCEVRYDTISIVGTPATGAQITHKENAFDLASRFFYREHVRYRRRKRPGNW
;
A
#
# COMPACT_ATOMS: atom_id res chain seq x y z
N THR A 1 -2.09 20.32 13.47
CA THR A 1 -0.72 20.14 13.95
C THR A 1 -0.17 18.80 13.53
N MET A 2 1.14 18.61 13.61
CA MET A 2 1.79 17.32 13.33
C MET A 2 1.29 16.22 14.27
N ALA A 3 1.07 16.55 15.54
CA ALA A 3 0.55 15.58 16.52
C ALA A 3 -0.85 15.10 16.15
N GLU A 4 -1.71 16.01 15.71
CA GLU A 4 -3.08 15.66 15.26
C GLU A 4 -3.04 14.79 14.00
N HIS A 5 -2.17 15.10 13.05
CA HIS A 5 -2.01 14.30 11.84
C HIS A 5 -1.50 12.89 12.17
N ASN A 6 -0.54 12.79 13.11
CA ASN A 6 -0.02 11.49 13.53
C ASN A 6 -1.09 10.64 14.23
N GLU A 7 -1.90 11.27 15.08
CA GLU A 7 -2.97 10.58 15.77
C GLU A 7 -4.07 10.13 14.80
N LEU A 8 -4.43 10.97 13.83
CA LEU A 8 -5.39 10.61 12.80
C LEU A 8 -4.89 9.42 11.99
N GLY A 9 -3.61 9.43 11.60
CA GLY A 9 -3.00 8.34 10.86
C GLY A 9 -3.02 7.02 11.64
N LYS A 10 -2.69 7.06 12.93
CA LYS A 10 -2.76 5.88 13.81
C LYS A 10 -4.17 5.33 13.92
N TRP A 11 -5.13 6.22 14.09
CA TRP A 11 -6.54 5.83 14.15
C TRP A 11 -6.97 5.17 12.84
N GLY A 12 -6.60 5.75 11.70
CA GLY A 12 -6.93 5.21 10.39
C GLY A 12 -6.33 3.82 10.18
N GLU A 13 -5.06 3.62 10.55
CA GLU A 13 -4.43 2.31 10.46
C GLU A 13 -5.13 1.28 11.34
N GLU A 14 -5.57 1.68 12.54
CA GLU A 14 -6.34 0.80 13.39
C GLU A 14 -7.68 0.42 12.75
N GLN A 15 -8.38 1.40 12.15
CA GLN A 15 -9.62 1.14 11.43
C GLN A 15 -9.42 0.18 10.27
N ALA A 16 -8.32 0.36 9.51
CA ALA A 16 -7.96 -0.52 8.42
C ALA A 16 -7.69 -1.95 8.92
N ALA A 17 -6.96 -2.10 10.02
CA ALA A 17 -6.66 -3.42 10.60
C ALA A 17 -7.94 -4.13 11.04
N LEU A 18 -8.85 -3.42 11.72
CA LEU A 18 -10.14 -3.98 12.13
C LEU A 18 -10.96 -4.41 10.93
N TYR A 19 -11.00 -3.59 9.89
CA TYR A 19 -11.69 -3.91 8.64
C TYR A 19 -11.14 -5.19 8.01
N LEU A 20 -9.82 -5.31 7.90
CA LEU A 20 -9.18 -6.49 7.29
C LEU A 20 -9.45 -7.75 8.10
N ARG A 21 -9.41 -7.65 9.43
CA ARG A 21 -9.78 -8.77 10.32
C ARG A 21 -11.22 -9.18 10.13
N SER A 22 -12.11 -8.22 9.89
CA SER A 22 -13.53 -8.53 9.64
C SER A 22 -13.73 -9.32 8.35
N LYS A 23 -12.78 -9.23 7.41
CA LYS A 23 -12.77 -10.03 6.18
C LYS A 23 -12.21 -11.44 6.41
N GLY A 24 -11.73 -11.74 7.61
CA GLY A 24 -11.12 -13.02 7.93
C GLY A 24 -9.63 -13.08 7.60
N TRP A 25 -9.01 -11.95 7.28
CA TRP A 25 -7.57 -11.93 6.99
C TRP A 25 -6.77 -11.80 8.28
N TYR A 26 -5.62 -12.46 8.30
CA TYR A 26 -4.69 -12.40 9.43
C TYR A 26 -3.72 -11.24 9.21
N ILE A 27 -3.54 -10.41 10.23
CA ILE A 27 -2.55 -9.31 10.18
C ILE A 27 -1.22 -9.88 10.68
N ARG A 28 -0.23 -9.96 9.80
CA ARG A 28 1.10 -10.46 10.16
C ARG A 28 1.94 -9.41 10.85
N HIS A 29 1.98 -8.21 10.26
CA HIS A 29 2.75 -7.08 10.79
C HIS A 29 2.02 -5.78 10.49
N ARG A 30 2.25 -4.81 11.36
CA ARG A 30 1.82 -3.41 11.18
C ARG A 30 3.06 -2.55 11.26
N ASP A 31 3.12 -1.50 10.40
CA ASP A 31 4.21 -0.55 10.38
C ASP A 31 5.58 -1.25 10.31
N TRP A 32 5.73 -2.11 9.32
CA TRP A 32 6.96 -2.87 9.14
C TRP A 32 7.96 -2.08 8.34
N HIS A 33 9.18 -1.96 8.87
CA HIS A 33 10.24 -1.16 8.29
C HIS A 33 11.38 -2.01 7.74
N CYS A 34 11.97 -1.54 6.62
CA CYS A 34 13.22 -2.06 6.08
C CYS A 34 14.07 -0.85 5.62
N GLY A 35 15.05 -0.45 6.43
CA GLY A 35 15.79 0.77 6.18
C GLY A 35 14.88 1.99 6.29
N HIS A 36 14.84 2.79 5.22
CA HIS A 36 14.00 3.99 5.14
C HIS A 36 12.61 3.71 4.59
N ARG A 37 12.36 2.46 4.20
CA ARG A 37 11.08 2.08 3.60
C ARG A 37 10.20 1.38 4.62
N ASP A 38 8.90 1.53 4.43
CA ASP A 38 7.92 0.92 5.31
C ASP A 38 6.68 0.51 4.54
N VAL A 39 5.90 -0.35 5.17
CA VAL A 39 4.56 -0.73 4.72
C VAL A 39 3.63 -0.70 5.93
N ASP A 40 2.44 -0.16 5.72
CA ASP A 40 1.51 0.08 6.84
C ASP A 40 0.98 -1.21 7.43
N ILE A 41 0.54 -2.15 6.59
CA ILE A 41 -0.02 -3.43 7.04
C ILE A 41 0.45 -4.54 6.10
N VAL A 42 0.88 -5.66 6.67
CA VAL A 42 1.08 -6.91 5.94
C VAL A 42 0.04 -7.91 6.45
N ALA A 43 -0.85 -8.31 5.57
CA ALA A 43 -1.91 -9.26 5.87
C ALA A 43 -1.75 -10.53 5.04
N ILE A 44 -2.38 -11.60 5.48
CA ILE A 44 -2.44 -12.83 4.72
C ILE A 44 -3.88 -13.33 4.67
N ASP A 45 -4.32 -13.68 3.47
CA ASP A 45 -5.54 -14.44 3.26
C ASP A 45 -5.13 -15.90 3.23
N GLU A 46 -5.32 -16.60 4.33
CA GLU A 46 -4.87 -17.99 4.49
C GLU A 46 -5.59 -18.94 3.53
N ASP A 47 -6.84 -18.65 3.21
CA ASP A 47 -7.63 -19.51 2.33
C ASP A 47 -7.06 -19.54 0.92
N SER A 48 -6.51 -18.43 0.44
CA SER A 48 -5.94 -18.33 -0.91
C SER A 48 -4.41 -18.31 -0.92
N SER A 49 -3.75 -18.29 0.25
CA SER A 49 -2.29 -18.19 0.39
C SER A 49 -1.72 -16.93 -0.28
N ILE A 50 -2.44 -15.83 -0.18
CA ILE A 50 -2.00 -14.54 -0.71
C ILE A 50 -1.48 -13.68 0.43
N VAL A 51 -0.26 -13.15 0.28
CA VAL A 51 0.29 -12.12 1.16
C VAL A 51 -0.06 -10.77 0.57
N ILE A 52 -0.67 -9.91 1.37
CA ILE A 52 -1.22 -8.64 0.91
C ILE A 52 -0.50 -7.50 1.63
N PHE A 53 0.13 -6.63 0.84
CA PHE A 53 0.79 -5.42 1.34
C PHE A 53 -0.16 -4.27 1.16
N VAL A 54 -0.53 -3.61 2.27
CA VAL A 54 -1.60 -2.61 2.28
C VAL A 54 -1.04 -1.26 2.65
N GLU A 55 -1.29 -0.27 1.81
CA GLU A 55 -1.05 1.14 2.09
C GLU A 55 -2.34 1.77 2.56
N VAL A 56 -2.27 2.47 3.70
CA VAL A 56 -3.45 3.11 4.30
C VAL A 56 -3.30 4.63 4.17
N LYS A 57 -4.31 5.27 3.62
CA LYS A 57 -4.41 6.73 3.55
C LYS A 57 -5.57 7.19 4.39
N THR A 58 -5.32 8.11 5.32
CA THR A 58 -6.35 8.64 6.21
C THR A 58 -6.49 10.13 6.01
N ARG A 59 -7.73 10.57 5.85
CA ARG A 59 -8.10 11.99 5.72
C ARG A 59 -9.29 12.29 6.61
N SER A 60 -9.30 13.48 7.20
CA SER A 60 -10.43 13.89 8.04
C SER A 60 -11.70 14.17 7.24
N THR A 61 -11.54 14.63 5.98
CA THR A 61 -12.65 14.90 5.06
C THR A 61 -12.26 14.49 3.65
N GLY A 62 -13.27 14.29 2.79
CA GLY A 62 -13.06 14.00 1.36
C GLY A 62 -12.88 15.22 0.48
N GLN A 63 -12.77 16.43 1.05
CA GLN A 63 -12.74 17.68 0.26
C GLN A 63 -11.51 17.86 -0.61
N TRP A 64 -10.39 17.25 -0.26
CA TRP A 64 -9.10 17.47 -0.88
C TRP A 64 -8.66 16.35 -1.80
N GLY A 65 -9.60 15.69 -2.44
CA GLY A 65 -9.33 14.63 -3.38
C GLY A 65 -10.24 13.43 -3.17
N GLU A 66 -10.20 12.50 -4.10
CA GLU A 66 -10.98 11.28 -4.02
C GLU A 66 -10.41 10.33 -2.97
N PRO A 67 -11.25 9.62 -2.19
CA PRO A 67 -10.76 8.66 -1.19
C PRO A 67 -9.87 7.56 -1.78
N ASP A 68 -10.10 7.21 -3.05
CA ASP A 68 -9.37 6.15 -3.74
C ASP A 68 -8.29 6.68 -4.69
N GLU A 69 -7.79 7.90 -4.44
CA GLU A 69 -6.72 8.48 -5.24
C GLU A 69 -5.53 7.53 -5.37
N ALA A 70 -5.06 7.36 -6.59
CA ALA A 70 -3.96 6.44 -6.88
C ALA A 70 -2.67 6.85 -6.19
N ILE A 71 -1.92 5.85 -5.71
CA ILE A 71 -0.58 6.06 -5.15
C ILE A 71 0.39 6.33 -6.31
N ASP A 72 1.30 7.29 -6.13
CA ASP A 72 2.28 7.61 -7.17
C ASP A 72 3.29 6.48 -7.39
N LEU A 73 3.99 6.52 -8.51
CA LEU A 73 4.92 5.46 -8.92
C LEU A 73 6.09 5.30 -7.95
N GLU A 74 6.58 6.38 -7.37
CA GLU A 74 7.66 6.33 -6.40
C GLU A 74 7.23 5.56 -5.15
N LYS A 75 6.03 5.83 -4.63
CA LYS A 75 5.48 5.11 -3.48
C LYS A 75 5.20 3.65 -3.81
N GLN A 76 4.64 3.37 -4.99
CA GLN A 76 4.44 1.99 -5.46
C GLN A 76 5.77 1.23 -5.48
N ASN A 77 6.81 1.83 -6.03
CA ASN A 77 8.13 1.23 -6.09
C ASN A 77 8.70 0.95 -4.69
N SER A 78 8.53 1.89 -3.78
CA SER A 78 8.96 1.74 -2.38
C SER A 78 8.25 0.55 -1.72
N ILE A 79 6.95 0.43 -1.90
CA ILE A 79 6.16 -0.67 -1.33
C ILE A 79 6.60 -2.01 -1.93
N ILE A 80 6.80 -2.07 -3.24
CA ILE A 80 7.21 -3.31 -3.92
C ILE A 80 8.58 -3.77 -3.44
N GLN A 81 9.53 -2.84 -3.26
CA GLN A 81 10.86 -3.18 -2.73
C GLN A 81 10.79 -3.64 -1.28
N THR A 82 9.99 -2.98 -0.46
CA THR A 82 9.76 -3.37 0.94
C THR A 82 9.14 -4.76 1.00
N ALA A 83 8.17 -5.03 0.13
CA ALA A 83 7.52 -6.35 0.03
C ALA A 83 8.52 -7.43 -0.35
N GLY A 84 9.42 -7.17 -1.30
CA GLY A 84 10.47 -8.11 -1.67
C GLY A 84 11.35 -8.49 -0.48
N SER A 85 11.76 -7.50 0.32
CA SER A 85 12.54 -7.73 1.54
C SER A 85 11.75 -8.54 2.56
N TYR A 86 10.47 -8.22 2.74
CA TYR A 86 9.60 -8.94 3.66
C TYR A 86 9.46 -10.42 3.26
N ILE A 87 9.17 -10.66 1.99
CA ILE A 87 8.98 -12.01 1.45
C ILE A 87 10.24 -12.86 1.67
N ARG A 88 11.42 -12.31 1.37
CA ARG A 88 12.69 -13.01 1.59
C ARG A 88 12.96 -13.24 3.07
N ASN A 89 12.73 -12.23 3.90
CA ASN A 89 13.01 -12.30 5.33
C ASN A 89 12.15 -13.37 6.04
N PHE A 90 10.91 -13.51 5.63
CA PHE A 90 9.96 -14.45 6.24
C PHE A 90 9.72 -15.71 5.41
N ARG A 91 10.50 -15.91 4.35
CA ARG A 91 10.46 -17.10 3.48
C ARG A 91 9.07 -17.41 2.95
N LEU A 92 8.46 -16.39 2.34
CA LEU A 92 7.10 -16.47 1.82
C LEU A 92 7.07 -16.53 0.28
N GLU A 93 8.17 -16.96 -0.35
CA GLU A 93 8.29 -17.02 -1.82
C GLU A 93 7.27 -17.97 -2.47
N TYR A 94 6.72 -18.91 -1.70
CA TYR A 94 5.67 -19.82 -2.16
C TYR A 94 4.29 -19.17 -2.21
N CYS A 95 4.12 -17.99 -1.66
CA CYS A 95 2.84 -17.29 -1.63
C CYS A 95 2.69 -16.37 -2.84
N GLU A 96 1.46 -16.17 -3.28
CA GLU A 96 1.15 -15.07 -4.18
C GLU A 96 1.22 -13.75 -3.40
N VAL A 97 1.53 -12.67 -4.10
CA VAL A 97 1.69 -11.32 -3.51
C VAL A 97 0.71 -10.38 -4.19
N ARG A 98 0.04 -9.57 -3.37
CA ARG A 98 -0.89 -8.55 -3.86
C ARG A 98 -0.68 -7.24 -3.13
N TYR A 99 -0.92 -6.14 -3.82
CA TYR A 99 -0.76 -4.79 -3.28
C TYR A 99 -2.11 -4.09 -3.27
N ASP A 100 -2.59 -3.76 -2.07
CA ASP A 100 -3.89 -3.14 -1.87
C ASP A 100 -3.73 -1.74 -1.27
N THR A 101 -4.72 -0.91 -1.49
CA THR A 101 -4.83 0.39 -0.81
C THR A 101 -6.13 0.45 -0.02
N ILE A 102 -6.07 1.07 1.14
CA ILE A 102 -7.25 1.37 1.95
C ILE A 102 -7.27 2.88 2.21
N SER A 103 -8.35 3.51 1.82
CA SER A 103 -8.59 4.93 2.11
C SER A 103 -9.60 5.05 3.24
N ILE A 104 -9.24 5.83 4.25
CA ILE A 104 -10.09 6.09 5.42
C ILE A 104 -10.43 7.57 5.42
N VAL A 105 -11.71 7.89 5.37
CA VAL A 105 -12.18 9.27 5.50
C VAL A 105 -13.03 9.37 6.77
N GLY A 106 -12.68 10.33 7.61
CA GLY A 106 -13.39 10.57 8.86
C GLY A 106 -12.47 10.85 10.03
N THR A 107 -13.04 10.84 11.21
CA THR A 107 -12.34 11.04 12.49
C THR A 107 -12.94 10.10 13.53
N PRO A 108 -12.31 9.94 14.71
CA PRO A 108 -12.95 9.18 15.79
C PRO A 108 -14.35 9.67 16.16
N ALA A 109 -14.59 10.97 16.02
CA ALA A 109 -15.90 11.56 16.33
C ALA A 109 -16.94 11.26 15.26
N THR A 110 -16.56 11.22 13.98
CA THR A 110 -17.50 11.03 12.87
C THR A 110 -17.59 9.59 12.39
N GLY A 111 -16.62 8.75 12.76
CA GLY A 111 -16.52 7.39 12.25
C GLY A 111 -15.74 7.32 10.94
N ALA A 112 -15.38 6.12 10.55
CA ALA A 112 -14.57 5.85 9.36
C ALA A 112 -15.44 5.45 8.17
N GLN A 113 -15.21 6.10 7.03
CA GLN A 113 -15.69 5.65 5.73
C GLN A 113 -14.52 5.00 5.02
N ILE A 114 -14.64 3.71 4.72
CA ILE A 114 -13.54 2.88 4.23
C ILE A 114 -13.75 2.55 2.76
N THR A 115 -12.71 2.80 1.95
CA THR A 115 -12.66 2.37 0.56
C THR A 115 -11.45 1.47 0.40
N HIS A 116 -11.67 0.20 0.06
CA HIS A 116 -10.63 -0.79 -0.13
C HIS A 116 -10.49 -1.09 -1.63
N LYS A 117 -9.30 -0.88 -2.15
CA LYS A 117 -8.98 -1.19 -3.53
C LYS A 117 -8.01 -2.36 -3.55
N GLU A 118 -8.50 -3.52 -3.92
CA GLU A 118 -7.68 -4.72 -4.07
C GLU A 118 -6.89 -4.64 -5.37
N ASN A 119 -5.65 -5.14 -5.34
CA ASN A 119 -4.77 -5.15 -6.50
C ASN A 119 -4.63 -3.77 -7.13
N ALA A 120 -4.34 -2.78 -6.30
CA ALA A 120 -4.27 -1.38 -6.72
C ALA A 120 -3.11 -1.11 -7.69
N PHE A 121 -2.05 -1.89 -7.62
CA PHE A 121 -0.90 -1.86 -8.54
C PHE A 121 -0.18 -3.21 -8.45
N ASP A 122 0.71 -3.48 -9.41
CA ASP A 122 1.45 -4.74 -9.42
C ASP A 122 2.84 -4.56 -10.04
N LEU A 123 3.65 -5.62 -9.95
CA LEU A 123 5.00 -5.63 -10.49
C LEU A 123 5.01 -5.55 -12.02
N ALA A 124 4.03 -6.16 -12.68
CA ALA A 124 3.92 -6.15 -14.14
C ALA A 124 3.70 -4.73 -14.67
N SER A 125 2.82 -3.97 -14.03
CA SER A 125 2.60 -2.55 -14.38
C SER A 125 3.88 -1.74 -14.23
N ARG A 126 4.66 -2.00 -13.17
CA ARG A 126 5.94 -1.35 -12.93
C ARG A 126 6.95 -1.70 -14.01
N PHE A 127 7.02 -2.96 -14.38
CA PHE A 127 7.92 -3.44 -15.43
C PHE A 127 7.61 -2.78 -16.77
N PHE A 128 6.34 -2.75 -17.16
CA PHE A 128 5.89 -2.10 -18.40
C PHE A 128 6.28 -0.62 -18.43
N TYR A 129 6.09 0.08 -17.32
CA TYR A 129 6.47 1.48 -17.22
C TYR A 129 7.97 1.68 -17.44
N ARG A 130 8.82 0.86 -16.83
CA ARG A 130 10.27 0.94 -16.99
C ARG A 130 10.70 0.73 -18.43
N GLU A 131 10.15 -0.24 -19.10
CA GLU A 131 10.46 -0.53 -20.50
C GLU A 131 10.03 0.63 -21.40
N HIS A 132 8.87 1.19 -21.15
CA HIS A 132 8.35 2.34 -21.90
C HIS A 132 9.24 3.58 -21.75
N VAL A 133 9.71 3.85 -20.53
CA VAL A 133 10.62 4.96 -20.25
C VAL A 133 11.97 4.73 -20.94
N ARG A 134 12.52 3.51 -20.89
CA ARG A 134 13.75 3.17 -21.59
C ARG A 134 13.64 3.39 -23.10
N TYR A 135 12.54 2.97 -23.69
CA TYR A 135 12.27 3.17 -25.11
C TYR A 135 12.29 4.66 -25.46
N ARG A 136 11.58 5.50 -24.71
CA ARG A 136 11.56 6.93 -24.91
C ARG A 136 12.93 7.57 -24.80
N ARG A 137 13.75 7.15 -23.83
CA ARG A 137 15.11 7.66 -23.66
C ARG A 137 15.99 7.32 -24.85
N ARG A 138 15.87 6.13 -25.41
CA ARG A 138 16.64 5.70 -26.59
C ARG A 138 16.29 6.50 -27.84
N LYS A 139 15.08 7.04 -27.91
CA LYS A 139 14.62 7.84 -29.06
C LYS A 139 14.98 9.31 -28.98
N ARG A 140 15.55 9.77 -27.88
CA ARG A 140 15.98 11.17 -27.73
C ARG A 140 17.24 11.42 -28.56
N PRO A 141 17.31 12.56 -29.30
CA PRO A 141 18.52 12.93 -30.03
C PRO A 141 19.73 13.01 -29.09
N GLY A 142 20.88 12.49 -29.56
CA GLY A 142 22.14 12.51 -28.79
C GLY A 142 22.24 11.48 -27.67
N ASN A 143 21.27 10.61 -27.53
CA ASN A 143 21.22 9.59 -26.46
C ASN A 143 21.30 8.18 -27.05
N TRP A 144 22.31 7.99 -27.90
CA TRP A 144 22.52 6.75 -28.63
C TRP A 144 23.50 5.83 -27.92
#